data_14709882a460294ac4bccade5f2081d0
#
_entry.id   14709882a460294ac4bccade5f2081d0
#
_cell.length_a   1.000
_cell.length_b   1.000
_cell.length_c   1.000
_cell.angle_alpha   90.00
_cell.angle_beta   90.00
_cell.angle_gamma   90.00
#
_symmetry.space_group_name_H-M   'P 1'
#
loop_
_entity.id
_entity.type
_entity.pdbx_description
1 polymer ?
#
loop_
_entity_poly.entity_id
_entity_poly.type
_entity_poly.pdbx_seq_one_letter_code
_entity_poly.pdbx_strand_id
1 'polypeptide(L)'
;MVSKAQQRRGNQFYENMKDVSPGDVVFSFKDTFIKAVGVAAGHAETAVKPTEFSVVDNPWSQEGWLVPVSFTELETPLRPKDHINRIRPYLPSKYSPLQSNGNGLQAVYLANVPTDMADVLVTLLGGQVEPIVIAGFEDGELINEKDDDHELEIQGQTDIPETEKDQLVKARRG
;
A
#
# COMPACT_ATOMS: atom_id res chain seq x y z
N MET A 1 -32.89 5.06 28.13
CA MET A 1 -31.88 5.88 27.39
C MET A 1 -30.82 4.96 26.86
N VAL A 2 -30.83 4.70 25.55
CA VAL A 2 -29.87 3.79 24.92
C VAL A 2 -28.62 4.61 24.61
N SER A 3 -27.51 4.25 25.23
CA SER A 3 -26.20 4.83 24.99
C SER A 3 -25.81 4.54 23.53
N LYS A 4 -25.65 5.58 22.73
CA LYS A 4 -25.05 5.48 21.39
C LYS A 4 -23.61 4.98 21.57
N ALA A 5 -23.37 3.73 21.19
CA ALA A 5 -22.01 3.24 21.01
C ALA A 5 -21.28 4.21 20.09
N GLN A 6 -20.23 4.84 20.60
CA GLN A 6 -19.31 5.61 19.78
C GLN A 6 -18.71 4.65 18.76
N GLN A 7 -19.20 4.72 17.53
CA GLN A 7 -18.48 4.17 16.40
C GLN A 7 -17.08 4.81 16.40
N ARG A 8 -16.07 4.04 16.75
CA ARG A 8 -14.68 4.42 16.55
C ARG A 8 -14.54 4.69 15.05
N ARG A 9 -14.44 5.97 14.68
CA ARG A 9 -14.08 6.35 13.31
C ARG A 9 -12.74 5.71 13.06
N GLY A 10 -12.69 4.76 12.12
CA GLY A 10 -11.45 4.12 11.68
C GLY A 10 -10.45 5.20 11.24
N ASN A 11 -9.16 4.94 11.43
CA ASN A 11 -8.12 5.84 10.95
C ASN A 11 -8.17 5.85 9.41
N GLN A 12 -8.47 7.00 8.78
CA GLN A 12 -8.60 7.13 7.33
C GLN A 12 -7.34 6.62 6.61
N PHE A 13 -6.16 6.86 7.16
CA PHE A 13 -4.90 6.39 6.60
C PHE A 13 -4.79 4.87 6.56
N TYR A 14 -5.46 4.18 7.48
CA TYR A 14 -5.53 2.73 7.48
C TYR A 14 -6.59 2.22 6.49
N GLU A 15 -7.72 2.89 6.39
CA GLU A 15 -8.78 2.57 5.44
C GLU A 15 -8.34 2.76 3.98
N ASN A 16 -7.44 3.72 3.70
CA ASN A 16 -6.88 3.95 2.37
C ASN A 16 -6.15 2.72 1.80
N MET A 17 -5.72 1.79 2.64
CA MET A 17 -5.11 0.55 2.17
C MET A 17 -6.08 -0.29 1.33
N LYS A 18 -7.38 -0.21 1.60
CA LYS A 18 -8.42 -0.92 0.85
C LYS A 18 -8.64 -0.37 -0.56
N ASP A 19 -8.26 0.88 -0.78
CA ASP A 19 -8.45 1.57 -2.06
C ASP A 19 -7.28 1.34 -3.02
N VAL A 20 -6.20 0.69 -2.55
CA VAL A 20 -5.02 0.40 -3.38
C VAL A 20 -5.36 -0.61 -4.46
N SER A 21 -4.94 -0.30 -5.67
CA SER A 21 -5.07 -1.16 -6.84
C SER A 21 -3.69 -1.57 -7.39
N PRO A 22 -3.60 -2.75 -8.02
CA PRO A 22 -2.37 -3.13 -8.72
C PRO A 22 -1.93 -2.04 -9.70
N GLY A 23 -0.65 -1.69 -9.67
CA GLY A 23 -0.09 -0.62 -10.48
C GLY A 23 -0.04 0.75 -9.80
N ASP A 24 -0.65 0.92 -8.63
CA ASP A 24 -0.52 2.16 -7.87
C ASP A 24 0.93 2.39 -7.43
N VAL A 25 1.41 3.62 -7.62
CA VAL A 25 2.76 4.01 -7.22
C VAL A 25 2.77 4.46 -5.76
N VAL A 26 3.70 3.94 -4.98
CA VAL A 26 3.82 4.19 -3.55
C VAL A 26 5.16 4.84 -3.22
N PHE A 27 5.13 5.99 -2.58
CA PHE A 27 6.32 6.65 -2.04
C PHE A 27 6.55 6.23 -0.58
N SER A 28 7.68 5.61 -0.28
CA SER A 28 8.05 5.23 1.08
C SER A 28 8.74 6.38 1.80
N PHE A 29 8.05 6.95 2.79
CA PHE A 29 8.56 8.05 3.62
C PHE A 29 9.03 7.52 4.97
N LYS A 30 10.31 7.68 5.27
CA LYS A 30 10.93 7.27 6.53
C LYS A 30 12.04 8.22 6.93
N ASP A 31 12.13 8.54 8.22
CA ASP A 31 13.19 9.41 8.79
C ASP A 31 13.29 10.77 8.06
N THR A 32 12.17 11.38 7.75
CA THR A 32 12.03 12.67 7.04
C THR A 32 12.35 12.65 5.54
N PHE A 33 12.66 11.49 4.96
CA PHE A 33 13.00 11.32 3.55
C PHE A 33 12.03 10.37 2.84
N ILE A 34 11.79 10.61 1.57
CA ILE A 34 11.32 9.59 0.64
C ILE A 34 12.55 8.77 0.25
N LYS A 35 12.61 7.50 0.69
CA LYS A 35 13.78 6.62 0.52
C LYS A 35 13.59 5.54 -0.53
N ALA A 36 12.35 5.20 -0.83
CA ALA A 36 12.03 4.20 -1.84
C ALA A 36 10.75 4.56 -2.60
N VAL A 37 10.62 4.03 -3.79
CA VAL A 37 9.40 4.05 -4.60
C VAL A 37 9.04 2.61 -4.90
N GLY A 38 7.75 2.30 -4.87
CA GLY A 38 7.26 0.97 -5.18
C GLY A 38 6.02 1.01 -6.05
N VAL A 39 5.67 -0.15 -6.58
CA VAL A 39 4.43 -0.38 -7.33
C VAL A 39 3.63 -1.45 -6.59
N ALA A 40 2.36 -1.18 -6.36
CA ALA A 40 1.46 -2.15 -5.75
C ALA A 40 1.27 -3.35 -6.70
N ALA A 41 1.53 -4.56 -6.21
CA ALA A 41 1.40 -5.79 -6.97
C ALA A 41 0.00 -6.42 -6.83
N GLY A 42 -0.81 -5.95 -5.88
CA GLY A 42 -2.13 -6.49 -5.62
C GLY A 42 -3.00 -5.52 -4.82
N HIS A 43 -4.25 -5.93 -4.59
CA HIS A 43 -5.17 -5.27 -3.68
C HIS A 43 -4.81 -5.55 -2.21
N ALA A 44 -5.41 -4.80 -1.30
CA ALA A 44 -5.28 -5.09 0.13
C ALA A 44 -5.90 -6.44 0.46
N GLU A 45 -5.16 -7.25 1.20
CA GLU A 45 -5.58 -8.56 1.69
C GLU A 45 -5.70 -8.54 3.21
N THR A 46 -6.58 -9.39 3.75
CA THR A 46 -6.64 -9.59 5.19
C THR A 46 -5.44 -10.43 5.61
N ALA A 47 -4.63 -9.90 6.51
CA ALA A 47 -3.47 -10.59 7.03
C ALA A 47 -3.52 -10.72 8.55
N VAL A 48 -3.06 -11.86 9.06
CA VAL A 48 -2.84 -12.06 10.48
C VAL A 48 -1.62 -11.24 10.91
N LYS A 49 -1.73 -10.54 12.03
CA LYS A 49 -0.63 -9.75 12.58
C LYS A 49 0.61 -10.63 12.78
N PRO A 50 1.77 -10.24 12.23
CA PRO A 50 3.02 -10.96 12.48
C PRO A 50 3.32 -11.05 13.98
N THR A 51 3.77 -12.22 14.44
CA THR A 51 4.06 -12.49 15.85
C THR A 51 5.12 -11.56 16.46
N GLU A 52 5.97 -10.98 15.63
CA GLU A 52 6.99 -10.00 16.00
C GLU A 52 6.42 -8.68 16.58
N PHE A 53 5.15 -8.37 16.28
CA PHE A 53 4.44 -7.20 16.80
C PHE A 53 3.42 -7.56 17.88
N SER A 54 3.39 -8.79 18.36
CA SER A 54 2.55 -9.23 19.47
C SER A 54 3.17 -8.82 20.81
N VAL A 55 3.04 -7.53 21.15
CA VAL A 55 3.23 -7.09 22.54
C VAL A 55 1.96 -7.47 23.31
N VAL A 56 2.15 -8.19 24.43
CA VAL A 56 1.16 -8.99 25.17
C VAL A 56 -0.06 -8.21 25.69
N ASP A 57 -0.13 -6.88 25.57
CA ASP A 57 -1.19 -6.06 26.16
C ASP A 57 -1.89 -5.08 25.21
N ASN A 58 -1.84 -5.32 23.89
CA ASN A 58 -2.49 -4.39 22.96
C ASN A 58 -3.78 -4.99 22.39
N PRO A 59 -4.98 -4.40 22.68
CA PRO A 59 -6.27 -4.86 22.16
C PRO A 59 -6.51 -4.56 20.67
N TRP A 60 -5.46 -4.50 19.87
CA TRP A 60 -5.58 -4.37 18.44
C TRP A 60 -6.09 -5.69 17.86
N SER A 61 -7.07 -5.60 16.98
CA SER A 61 -7.59 -6.77 16.27
C SER A 61 -6.43 -7.57 15.66
N GLN A 62 -6.49 -8.89 15.80
CA GLN A 62 -5.47 -9.81 15.29
C GLN A 62 -5.38 -9.83 13.77
N GLU A 63 -6.34 -9.21 13.09
CA GLU A 63 -6.42 -9.10 11.63
C GLU A 63 -6.13 -7.67 11.20
N GLY A 64 -5.32 -7.53 10.15
CA GLY A 64 -4.93 -6.27 9.54
C GLY A 64 -5.04 -6.32 8.03
N TRP A 65 -4.81 -5.18 7.37
CA TRP A 65 -4.67 -5.11 5.92
C TRP A 65 -3.19 -5.23 5.54
N LEU A 66 -2.91 -6.01 4.50
CA LEU A 66 -1.62 -6.11 3.85
C LEU A 66 -1.78 -5.71 2.39
N VAL A 67 -0.95 -4.80 1.93
CA VAL A 67 -0.84 -4.45 0.50
C VAL A 67 0.52 -4.93 0.02
N PRO A 68 0.58 -5.85 -0.95
CA PRO A 68 1.84 -6.26 -1.54
C PRO A 68 2.39 -5.12 -2.41
N VAL A 69 3.60 -4.67 -2.12
CA VAL A 69 4.27 -3.58 -2.86
C VAL A 69 5.70 -4.00 -3.18
N SER A 70 6.09 -3.93 -4.44
CA SER A 70 7.47 -4.11 -4.87
C SER A 70 8.21 -2.78 -4.74
N PHE A 71 9.08 -2.65 -3.72
CA PHE A 71 9.84 -1.43 -3.45
C PHE A 71 11.26 -1.49 -4.01
N THR A 72 11.71 -0.37 -4.55
CA THR A 72 13.11 -0.12 -4.93
C THR A 72 13.63 1.10 -4.17
N GLU A 73 14.78 0.95 -3.52
CA GLU A 73 15.43 2.06 -2.83
C GLU A 73 15.97 3.08 -3.83
N LEU A 74 15.83 4.36 -3.48
CA LEU A 74 16.33 5.47 -4.29
C LEU A 74 17.84 5.66 -4.02
N GLU A 75 18.60 5.85 -5.09
CA GLU A 75 20.03 6.23 -4.98
C GLU A 75 20.19 7.59 -4.29
N THR A 76 19.28 8.52 -4.58
CA THR A 76 19.25 9.84 -3.96
C THR A 76 17.89 10.05 -3.30
N PRO A 77 17.77 9.81 -1.98
CA PRO A 77 16.55 10.09 -1.23
C PRO A 77 16.16 11.57 -1.28
N LEU A 78 14.86 11.84 -1.31
CA LEU A 78 14.31 13.19 -1.33
C LEU A 78 13.80 13.58 0.06
N ARG A 79 14.22 14.74 0.54
CA ARG A 79 13.66 15.35 1.76
C ARG A 79 12.60 16.39 1.40
N PRO A 80 11.30 16.10 1.56
CA PRO A 80 10.23 17.02 1.15
C PRO A 80 10.30 18.39 1.81
N LYS A 81 10.79 18.45 3.05
CA LYS A 81 10.96 19.70 3.79
C LYS A 81 11.85 20.71 3.06
N ASP A 82 12.88 20.25 2.38
CA ASP A 82 13.85 21.12 1.68
C ASP A 82 13.22 21.73 0.40
N HIS A 83 12.13 21.12 -0.09
CA HIS A 83 11.39 21.54 -1.28
C HIS A 83 9.96 21.94 -0.98
N ILE A 84 9.64 22.25 0.28
CA ILE A 84 8.26 22.46 0.73
C ILE A 84 7.54 23.61 -0.01
N ASN A 85 8.25 24.62 -0.45
CA ASN A 85 7.65 25.73 -1.21
C ASN A 85 7.05 25.26 -2.55
N ARG A 86 7.60 24.20 -3.14
CA ARG A 86 7.08 23.60 -4.37
C ARG A 86 5.96 22.60 -4.10
N ILE A 87 5.97 21.93 -2.95
CA ILE A 87 5.02 20.88 -2.59
C ILE A 87 3.78 21.46 -1.91
N ARG A 88 3.94 22.48 -1.06
CA ARG A 88 2.88 23.05 -0.23
C ARG A 88 1.59 23.41 -0.97
N PRO A 89 1.62 24.01 -2.19
CA PRO A 89 0.39 24.35 -2.92
C PRO A 89 -0.50 23.16 -3.24
N TYR A 90 0.06 21.95 -3.25
CA TYR A 90 -0.61 20.71 -3.64
C TYR A 90 -0.95 19.80 -2.45
N LEU A 91 -0.62 20.23 -1.21
CA LEU A 91 -0.97 19.45 -0.02
C LEU A 91 -2.49 19.46 0.17
N PRO A 92 -3.11 18.27 0.38
CA PRO A 92 -4.52 18.17 0.70
C PRO A 92 -4.87 18.92 1.99
N SER A 93 -6.04 19.53 2.04
CA SER A 93 -6.55 20.20 3.24
C SER A 93 -6.94 19.23 4.36
N LYS A 94 -7.25 17.97 3.99
CA LYS A 94 -7.57 16.86 4.92
C LYS A 94 -6.76 15.64 4.55
N TYR A 95 -6.38 14.88 5.57
CA TYR A 95 -5.64 13.62 5.41
C TYR A 95 -4.35 13.77 4.58
N SER A 96 -3.69 14.91 4.74
CA SER A 96 -2.43 15.19 4.05
C SER A 96 -1.34 14.19 4.47
N PRO A 97 -0.50 13.73 3.52
CA PRO A 97 0.65 12.88 3.85
C PRO A 97 1.74 13.61 4.62
N LEU A 98 1.81 14.93 4.47
CA LEU A 98 2.82 15.79 5.09
C LEU A 98 2.16 16.98 5.79
N GLN A 99 2.85 17.51 6.79
CA GLN A 99 2.53 18.80 7.40
C GLN A 99 2.90 19.96 6.44
N SER A 100 2.33 21.13 6.67
CA SER A 100 2.61 22.34 5.86
C SER A 100 4.08 22.78 5.89
N ASN A 101 4.86 22.31 6.84
CA ASN A 101 6.31 22.52 6.94
C ASN A 101 7.15 21.43 6.28
N GLY A 102 6.53 20.40 5.68
CA GLY A 102 7.18 19.29 5.01
C GLY A 102 7.59 18.13 5.92
N ASN A 103 7.28 18.20 7.21
CA ASN A 103 7.50 17.08 8.11
C ASN A 103 6.42 16.00 7.91
N GLY A 104 6.75 14.76 8.22
CA GLY A 104 5.78 13.67 8.28
C GLY A 104 4.81 13.83 9.44
N LEU A 105 3.71 13.10 9.35
CA LEU A 105 2.71 12.97 10.39
C LEU A 105 2.86 11.61 11.08
N GLN A 106 2.66 11.57 12.40
CA GLN A 106 2.57 10.30 13.11
C GLN A 106 1.26 9.58 12.77
N ALA A 107 1.28 8.25 12.83
CA ALA A 107 0.12 7.40 12.55
C ALA A 107 -0.46 7.50 11.12
N VAL A 108 0.33 7.97 10.16
CA VAL A 108 0.02 7.84 8.74
C VAL A 108 0.56 6.50 8.26
N TYR A 109 -0.34 5.58 7.94
CA TYR A 109 0.02 4.28 7.35
C TYR A 109 0.10 4.39 5.83
N LEU A 110 -0.96 4.88 5.21
CA LEU A 110 -1.01 5.15 3.78
C LEU A 110 -1.88 6.39 3.54
N ALA A 111 -1.32 7.39 2.89
CA ALA A 111 -2.04 8.60 2.51
C ALA A 111 -2.20 8.67 1.00
N ASN A 112 -3.36 9.11 0.55
CA ASN A 112 -3.55 9.45 -0.84
C ASN A 112 -2.73 10.69 -1.20
N VAL A 113 -1.96 10.60 -2.29
CA VAL A 113 -1.18 11.70 -2.85
C VAL A 113 -1.92 12.22 -4.08
N PRO A 114 -2.38 13.48 -4.09
CA PRO A 114 -3.00 14.06 -5.28
C PRO A 114 -2.07 14.01 -6.48
N THR A 115 -2.62 13.86 -7.68
CA THR A 115 -1.84 13.76 -8.93
C THR A 115 -0.85 14.91 -9.11
N ASP A 116 -1.29 16.14 -8.90
CA ASP A 116 -0.42 17.33 -9.03
C ASP A 116 0.75 17.31 -8.02
N MET A 117 0.51 16.81 -6.81
CA MET A 117 1.56 16.62 -5.81
C MET A 117 2.52 15.50 -6.22
N ALA A 118 1.99 14.39 -6.76
CA ALA A 118 2.80 13.29 -7.26
C ALA A 118 3.72 13.73 -8.39
N ASP A 119 3.22 14.55 -9.33
CA ASP A 119 4.01 15.11 -10.43
C ASP A 119 5.17 15.97 -9.93
N VAL A 120 4.95 16.77 -8.89
CA VAL A 120 6.02 17.55 -8.25
C VAL A 120 7.05 16.64 -7.60
N LEU A 121 6.62 15.60 -6.88
CA LEU A 121 7.53 14.63 -6.24
C LEU A 121 8.36 13.88 -7.28
N VAL A 122 7.74 13.39 -8.34
CA VAL A 122 8.43 12.69 -9.44
C VAL A 122 9.45 13.62 -10.10
N THR A 123 9.09 14.87 -10.36
CA THR A 123 10.01 15.87 -10.90
C THR A 123 11.22 16.11 -9.99
N LEU A 124 11.00 16.18 -8.68
CA LEU A 124 12.07 16.38 -7.69
C LEU A 124 12.98 15.16 -7.54
N LEU A 125 12.42 13.96 -7.68
CA LEU A 125 13.15 12.68 -7.64
C LEU A 125 13.95 12.44 -8.93
N GLY A 126 13.60 13.13 -10.02
CA GLY A 126 14.28 13.03 -11.30
C GLY A 126 14.10 11.67 -11.99
N GLY A 127 15.04 11.30 -12.85
CA GLY A 127 14.98 10.10 -13.70
C GLY A 127 15.02 8.76 -12.95
N GLN A 128 15.09 8.74 -11.62
CA GLN A 128 15.11 7.51 -10.82
C GLN A 128 13.76 6.77 -10.81
N VAL A 129 12.66 7.51 -10.93
CA VAL A 129 11.31 6.95 -10.70
C VAL A 129 10.83 6.11 -11.87
N GLU A 130 11.04 6.56 -13.10
CA GLU A 130 10.52 5.89 -14.30
C GLU A 130 10.99 4.43 -14.45
N PRO A 131 12.30 4.12 -14.30
CA PRO A 131 12.75 2.73 -14.38
C PRO A 131 12.16 1.84 -13.26
N ILE A 132 11.98 2.40 -12.07
CA ILE A 132 11.41 1.69 -10.92
C ILE A 132 9.95 1.33 -11.19
N VAL A 133 9.19 2.28 -11.72
CA VAL A 133 7.78 2.07 -12.04
C VAL A 133 7.62 1.03 -13.16
N ILE A 134 8.43 1.10 -14.21
CA ILE A 134 8.40 0.11 -15.29
C ILE A 134 8.72 -1.29 -14.77
N ALA A 135 9.80 -1.45 -14.01
CA ALA A 135 10.19 -2.74 -13.43
C ALA A 135 9.11 -3.31 -12.49
N GLY A 136 8.47 -2.45 -11.71
CA GLY A 136 7.39 -2.86 -10.81
C GLY A 136 6.15 -3.37 -11.54
N PHE A 137 5.84 -2.84 -12.72
CA PHE A 137 4.75 -3.35 -13.57
C PHE A 137 5.10 -4.72 -14.16
N GLU A 138 6.32 -4.90 -14.66
CA GLU A 138 6.79 -6.19 -15.19
C GLU A 138 6.75 -7.30 -14.12
N ASP A 139 7.23 -7.00 -12.92
CA ASP A 139 7.15 -7.93 -11.78
C ASP A 139 5.71 -8.27 -11.40
N GLY A 140 4.80 -7.30 -11.43
CA GLY A 140 3.39 -7.50 -11.14
C GLY A 140 2.67 -8.38 -12.17
N GLU A 141 2.98 -8.24 -13.45
CA GLU A 141 2.43 -9.09 -14.51
C GLU A 141 2.89 -10.55 -14.35
N LEU A 142 4.16 -10.79 -14.03
CA LEU A 142 4.72 -12.13 -13.80
C LEU A 142 4.07 -12.85 -12.60
N ILE A 143 3.67 -12.11 -11.56
CA ILE A 143 2.99 -12.66 -10.40
C ILE A 143 1.57 -13.08 -10.79
N ASN A 144 0.84 -12.25 -11.53
CA ASN A 144 -0.51 -12.55 -11.98
C ASN A 144 -0.57 -13.77 -12.92
N GLU A 145 0.38 -13.89 -13.87
CA GLU A 145 0.46 -15.04 -14.76
C GLU A 145 0.67 -16.37 -14.00
N LYS A 146 1.54 -16.36 -12.98
CA LYS A 146 1.77 -17.56 -12.14
C LYS A 146 0.54 -17.95 -11.31
N ASP A 147 -0.22 -16.98 -10.86
CA ASP A 147 -1.44 -17.23 -10.09
C ASP A 147 -2.55 -17.81 -10.98
N ASP A 148 -2.70 -17.29 -12.20
CA ASP A 148 -3.65 -17.81 -13.19
C ASP A 148 -3.29 -19.25 -13.62
N ASP A 149 -2.02 -19.55 -13.89
CA ASP A 149 -1.56 -20.89 -14.24
C ASP A 149 -1.85 -21.90 -13.12
N HIS A 150 -1.67 -21.51 -11.86
CA HIS A 150 -1.95 -22.37 -10.73
C HIS A 150 -3.45 -22.57 -10.48
N GLU A 151 -4.28 -21.57 -10.73
CA GLU A 151 -5.74 -21.73 -10.69
C GLU A 151 -6.24 -22.71 -11.76
N LEU A 152 -5.67 -22.64 -12.97
CA LEU A 152 -5.98 -23.58 -14.05
C LEU A 152 -5.54 -25.01 -13.69
N GLU A 153 -4.40 -25.18 -13.03
CA GLU A 153 -3.92 -26.46 -12.54
C GLU A 153 -4.86 -27.09 -11.50
N ILE A 154 -5.34 -26.27 -10.52
CA ILE A 154 -6.33 -26.73 -9.53
C ILE A 154 -7.64 -27.14 -10.19
N GLN A 155 -8.15 -26.36 -11.15
CA GLN A 155 -9.37 -26.69 -11.87
C GLN A 155 -9.24 -27.92 -12.77
N GLY A 156 -8.05 -28.21 -13.29
CA GLY A 156 -7.74 -29.38 -14.11
C GLY A 156 -7.58 -30.70 -13.34
N GLN A 157 -7.46 -30.66 -12.03
CA GLN A 157 -7.32 -31.87 -11.21
C GLN A 157 -8.66 -32.63 -11.11
N THR A 158 -8.69 -33.85 -11.65
CA THR A 158 -9.90 -34.69 -11.70
C THR A 158 -10.23 -35.38 -10.37
N ASP A 159 -9.27 -35.51 -9.47
CA ASP A 159 -9.40 -36.23 -8.19
C ASP A 159 -9.96 -35.37 -7.04
N ILE A 160 -10.16 -34.07 -7.27
CA ILE A 160 -10.69 -33.14 -6.29
C ILE A 160 -12.19 -32.90 -6.58
N PRO A 161 -13.10 -33.06 -5.60
CA PRO A 161 -14.51 -32.71 -5.76
C PRO A 161 -14.70 -31.26 -6.18
N GLU A 162 -15.68 -30.97 -7.05
CA GLU A 162 -15.92 -29.64 -7.61
C GLU A 162 -16.08 -28.55 -6.52
N THR A 163 -16.77 -28.90 -5.42
CA THR A 163 -16.94 -28.01 -4.25
C THR A 163 -15.62 -27.67 -3.55
N GLU A 164 -14.67 -28.58 -3.56
CA GLU A 164 -13.36 -28.37 -2.93
C GLU A 164 -12.43 -27.56 -3.83
N LYS A 165 -12.52 -27.76 -5.16
CA LYS A 165 -11.84 -26.91 -6.16
C LYS A 165 -12.26 -25.46 -6.02
N ASP A 166 -13.56 -25.18 -5.94
CA ASP A 166 -14.10 -23.84 -5.75
C ASP A 166 -13.64 -23.19 -4.45
N GLN A 167 -13.50 -23.99 -3.37
CA GLN A 167 -12.99 -23.48 -2.09
C GLN A 167 -11.50 -23.14 -2.15
N LEU A 168 -10.71 -23.95 -2.85
CA LEU A 168 -9.27 -23.70 -3.02
C LEU A 168 -9.01 -22.43 -3.84
N VAL A 169 -9.76 -22.25 -4.93
CA VAL A 169 -9.67 -21.04 -5.76
C VAL A 169 -10.12 -19.80 -4.97
N LYS A 170 -11.22 -19.87 -4.22
CA LYS A 170 -11.69 -18.77 -3.37
C LYS A 170 -10.72 -18.42 -2.25
N ALA A 171 -10.12 -19.42 -1.59
CA ALA A 171 -9.14 -19.19 -0.54
C ALA A 171 -7.87 -18.49 -1.06
N ARG A 172 -7.54 -18.69 -2.35
CA ARG A 172 -6.38 -18.05 -2.97
C ARG A 172 -6.64 -16.63 -3.45
N ARG A 173 -7.89 -16.34 -3.87
CA ARG A 173 -8.32 -14.99 -4.31
C ARG A 173 -8.72 -14.08 -3.15
N GLY A 174 -8.92 -14.62 -1.96
CA GLY A 174 -9.29 -13.89 -0.75
C GLY A 174 -8.10 -13.35 -0.05
#